data_050497394e743148e67aa496e1518703
#
_entry.id   050497394e743148e67aa496e1518703
#
_cell.length_a   1.000
_cell.length_b   1.000
_cell.length_c   1.000
_cell.angle_alpha   90.00
_cell.angle_beta   90.00
_cell.angle_gamma   90.00
#
_symmetry.space_group_name_H-M   'P 1'
#
loop_
_entity.id
_entity.type
_entity.pdbx_description
1 polymer ?
#
loop_
_entity_poly.entity_id
_entity_poly.type
_entity_poly.pdbx_seq_one_letter_code
_entity_poly.pdbx_strand_id
1 'polypeptide(L)'
;KVILVKLVKNLDDYILTNNSSLDYYNGIINDIITQAIECRNNYNKLAVYGYGTITNLIKDYLPETVIFFDKRASYINSKDKIYNLNEITKQNFDKVLISAIGHEKEIIDLLTQNYKISIDKIYVFNL
;
A
#
# COMPACT_ATOMS: atom_id res chain seq x y z
N LYS A 1 6.20 -6.11 -13.18
CA LYS A 1 6.03 -4.81 -12.49
C LYS A 1 5.52 -3.70 -13.41
N VAL A 2 5.99 -3.65 -14.66
CA VAL A 2 5.50 -2.66 -15.62
C VAL A 2 3.99 -2.84 -15.85
N ILE A 3 3.53 -4.08 -16.01
CA ILE A 3 2.10 -4.39 -16.16
C ILE A 3 1.32 -3.96 -14.91
N LEU A 4 1.88 -4.20 -13.73
CA LEU A 4 1.23 -3.86 -12.47
C LEU A 4 1.13 -2.35 -12.27
N VAL A 5 2.16 -1.58 -12.64
CA VAL A 5 2.12 -0.12 -12.62
C VAL A 5 1.04 0.41 -13.55
N LYS A 6 0.90 -0.17 -14.74
CA LYS A 6 -0.19 0.17 -15.68
C LYS A 6 -1.56 -0.15 -15.08
N LEU A 7 -1.70 -1.30 -14.41
CA LEU A 7 -2.94 -1.67 -13.73
C LEU A 7 -3.34 -0.61 -12.70
N VAL A 8 -2.41 -0.18 -11.84
CA VAL A 8 -2.66 0.84 -10.82
C VAL A 8 -3.10 2.16 -11.44
N LYS A 9 -2.45 2.58 -12.54
CA LYS A 9 -2.74 3.86 -13.18
C LYS A 9 -4.01 3.85 -14.02
N ASN A 10 -4.33 2.72 -14.65
CA ASN A 10 -5.37 2.61 -15.67
C ASN A 10 -6.32 1.43 -15.42
N LEU A 11 -6.57 1.11 -14.15
CA LEU A 11 -7.35 -0.07 -13.77
C LEU A 11 -8.71 -0.13 -14.47
N ASP A 12 -9.46 0.97 -14.47
CA ASP A 12 -10.79 1.03 -15.06
C ASP A 12 -10.73 0.80 -16.58
N ASP A 13 -9.75 1.40 -17.26
CA ASP A 13 -9.55 1.23 -18.69
C ASP A 13 -9.23 -0.23 -19.03
N TYR A 14 -8.37 -0.88 -18.24
CA TYR A 14 -8.06 -2.30 -18.45
C TYR A 14 -9.26 -3.19 -18.25
N ILE A 15 -10.06 -2.94 -17.25
CA ILE A 15 -11.28 -3.73 -16.98
C ILE A 15 -12.29 -3.57 -18.11
N LEU A 16 -12.46 -2.35 -18.62
CA LEU A 16 -13.47 -2.07 -19.65
C LEU A 16 -13.05 -2.49 -21.07
N THR A 17 -11.75 -2.45 -21.39
CA THR A 17 -11.29 -2.60 -22.78
C THR A 17 -10.63 -3.93 -23.09
N ASN A 18 -10.28 -4.75 -22.10
CA ASN A 18 -9.47 -5.94 -22.35
C ASN A 18 -9.93 -7.15 -21.52
N ASN A 19 -10.99 -7.80 -21.97
CA ASN A 19 -11.53 -9.00 -21.31
C ASN A 19 -10.53 -10.17 -21.28
N SER A 20 -9.64 -10.30 -22.26
CA SER A 20 -8.66 -11.39 -22.30
C SER A 20 -7.58 -11.27 -21.24
N SER A 21 -7.31 -10.04 -20.78
CA SER A 21 -6.33 -9.76 -19.70
C SER A 21 -7.00 -9.69 -18.33
N LEU A 22 -8.32 -9.71 -18.25
CA LEU A 22 -9.06 -9.52 -17.01
C LEU A 22 -8.73 -10.61 -15.98
N ASP A 23 -8.66 -11.87 -16.38
CA ASP A 23 -8.33 -12.98 -15.48
C ASP A 23 -6.93 -12.82 -14.90
N TYR A 24 -5.98 -12.38 -15.72
CA TYR A 24 -4.61 -12.11 -15.27
C TYR A 24 -4.58 -11.01 -14.22
N TYR A 25 -5.23 -9.88 -14.47
CA TYR A 25 -5.28 -8.76 -13.54
C TYR A 25 -6.06 -9.10 -12.27
N ASN A 26 -7.13 -9.89 -12.38
CA ASN A 26 -7.88 -10.38 -11.22
C ASN A 26 -7.00 -11.27 -10.34
N GLY A 27 -6.14 -12.09 -10.93
CA GLY A 27 -5.16 -12.88 -10.20
C GLY A 27 -4.21 -12.02 -9.37
N ILE A 28 -3.69 -10.95 -9.96
CA ILE A 28 -2.82 -9.99 -9.28
C ILE A 28 -3.57 -9.29 -8.14
N ILE A 29 -4.78 -8.82 -8.40
CA ILE A 29 -5.62 -8.15 -7.41
C ILE A 29 -5.90 -9.09 -6.23
N ASN A 30 -6.22 -10.35 -6.50
CA ASN A 30 -6.45 -11.35 -5.47
C ASN A 30 -5.18 -11.62 -4.64
N ASP A 31 -4.01 -11.64 -5.25
CA ASP A 31 -2.73 -11.78 -4.54
C ASP A 31 -2.48 -10.60 -3.60
N ILE A 32 -2.76 -9.39 -4.06
CA ILE A 32 -2.62 -8.18 -3.23
C ILE A 32 -3.56 -8.26 -2.03
N ILE A 33 -4.83 -8.61 -2.23
CA ILE A 33 -5.80 -8.73 -1.16
C ILE A 33 -5.41 -9.84 -0.18
N THR A 34 -4.97 -10.99 -0.68
CA THR A 34 -4.53 -12.12 0.14
C THR A 34 -3.38 -11.70 1.05
N GLN A 35 -2.38 -11.00 0.50
CA GLN A 35 -1.25 -10.53 1.29
C GLN A 35 -1.65 -9.47 2.32
N ALA A 36 -2.60 -8.59 1.99
CA ALA A 36 -3.14 -7.63 2.94
C ALA A 36 -3.83 -8.34 4.13
N ILE A 37 -4.60 -9.40 3.85
CA ILE A 37 -5.24 -10.22 4.89
C ILE A 37 -4.18 -10.91 5.76
N GLU A 38 -3.12 -11.43 5.16
CA GLU A 38 -2.01 -12.03 5.90
C GLU A 38 -1.36 -11.02 6.84
N CYS A 39 -1.14 -9.79 6.37
CA CYS A 39 -0.61 -8.73 7.22
C CYS A 39 -1.55 -8.43 8.40
N ARG A 40 -2.85 -8.35 8.15
CA ARG A 40 -3.85 -8.16 9.20
C ARG A 40 -3.77 -9.26 10.25
N ASN A 41 -3.59 -10.51 9.82
CA ASN A 41 -3.56 -11.65 10.71
C ASN A 41 -2.26 -11.76 11.52
N ASN A 42 -1.16 -11.22 10.99
CA ASN A 42 0.16 -11.37 11.58
C ASN A 42 0.60 -10.16 12.42
N TYR A 43 0.00 -8.99 12.21
CA TYR A 43 0.43 -7.76 12.86
C TYR A 43 -0.75 -7.04 13.52
N ASN A 44 -0.60 -6.70 14.80
CA ASN A 44 -1.65 -6.04 15.57
C ASN A 44 -1.79 -4.56 15.19
N LYS A 45 -0.66 -3.89 14.93
CA LYS A 45 -0.61 -2.47 14.56
C LYS A 45 0.04 -2.34 13.21
N LEU A 46 -0.78 -2.13 12.21
CA LEU A 46 -0.35 -2.03 10.82
C LEU A 46 -0.42 -0.58 10.35
N ALA A 47 0.65 -0.14 9.70
CA ALA A 47 0.68 1.12 8.96
C ALA A 47 0.71 0.82 7.47
N VAL A 48 0.18 1.74 6.68
CA VAL A 48 0.27 1.69 5.21
C VAL A 48 0.91 2.97 4.72
N TYR A 49 1.95 2.84 3.93
CA TYR A 49 2.56 3.96 3.21
C TYR A 49 1.98 4.05 1.81
N GLY A 50 1.38 5.18 1.51
CA GLY A 50 0.69 5.44 0.26
C GLY A 50 -0.83 5.38 0.44
N TYR A 51 -1.52 6.42 0.01
CA TYR A 51 -2.97 6.48 0.04
C TYR A 51 -3.49 6.74 -1.36
N GLY A 52 -3.53 5.68 -2.15
CA GLY A 52 -3.94 5.71 -3.55
C GLY A 52 -4.80 4.53 -3.92
N THR A 53 -4.72 4.10 -5.17
CA THR A 53 -5.57 3.05 -5.73
C THR A 53 -5.45 1.73 -4.98
N ILE A 54 -4.23 1.30 -4.68
CA ILE A 54 -4.01 0.03 -3.97
C ILE A 54 -4.54 0.11 -2.54
N THR A 55 -4.30 1.21 -1.83
CA THR A 55 -4.84 1.40 -0.49
C THR A 55 -6.36 1.34 -0.49
N ASN A 56 -7.02 1.99 -1.44
CA ASN A 56 -8.47 1.92 -1.56
C ASN A 56 -8.99 0.51 -1.86
N LEU A 57 -8.20 -0.28 -2.57
CA LEU A 57 -8.54 -1.68 -2.85
C LEU A 57 -8.47 -2.56 -1.60
N ILE A 58 -7.49 -2.34 -0.72
CA ILE A 58 -7.20 -3.24 0.40
C ILE A 58 -7.72 -2.77 1.75
N LYS A 59 -8.08 -1.50 1.91
CA LYS A 59 -8.34 -0.92 3.24
C LYS A 59 -9.45 -1.62 4.01
N ASP A 60 -10.46 -2.17 3.33
CA ASP A 60 -11.54 -2.91 3.99
C ASP A 60 -11.09 -4.26 4.55
N TYR A 61 -9.93 -4.74 4.12
CA TYR A 61 -9.32 -6.00 4.59
C TYR A 61 -8.27 -5.75 5.67
N LEU A 62 -8.04 -4.51 6.05
CA LEU A 62 -7.06 -4.13 7.07
C LEU A 62 -7.73 -3.92 8.42
N PRO A 63 -6.98 -3.95 9.54
CA PRO A 63 -7.55 -3.69 10.86
C PRO A 63 -8.13 -2.26 10.94
N GLU A 64 -9.13 -2.05 11.76
CA GLU A 64 -9.68 -0.72 12.02
C GLU A 64 -8.64 0.23 12.61
N THR A 65 -7.64 -0.30 13.28
CA THR A 65 -6.55 0.46 13.89
C THR A 65 -5.46 0.85 12.91
N VAL A 66 -5.61 0.51 11.61
CA VAL A 66 -4.61 0.84 10.60
C VAL A 66 -4.41 2.35 10.51
N ILE A 67 -3.14 2.76 10.36
CA ILE A 67 -2.78 4.15 10.14
C ILE A 67 -2.16 4.32 8.78
N PHE A 68 -2.41 5.47 8.15
CA PHE A 68 -1.95 5.75 6.79
C PHE A 68 -0.95 6.89 6.79
N PHE A 69 0.07 6.76 5.95
CA PHE A 69 1.05 7.81 5.69
C PHE A 69 1.11 8.12 4.20
N ASP A 70 1.17 9.39 3.87
CA ASP A 70 1.36 9.83 2.49
C ASP A 70 2.02 11.21 2.47
N LYS A 71 2.93 11.43 1.53
CA LYS A 71 3.55 12.75 1.33
C LYS A 71 2.53 13.83 1.03
N ARG A 72 1.40 13.43 0.44
CA ARG A 72 0.32 14.33 0.03
C ARG A 72 -0.79 14.41 1.05
N ALA A 73 -0.54 14.03 2.31
CA ALA A 73 -1.58 13.93 3.34
C ALA A 73 -2.45 15.18 3.44
N SER A 74 -1.86 16.37 3.34
CA SER A 74 -2.58 17.64 3.41
C SER A 74 -3.48 17.92 2.21
N TYR A 75 -3.29 17.21 1.09
CA TYR A 75 -4.07 17.38 -0.14
C TYR A 75 -5.12 16.30 -0.35
N ILE A 76 -5.13 15.26 0.49
CA ILE A 76 -6.05 14.14 0.34
C ILE A 76 -7.28 14.40 1.19
N ASN A 77 -8.45 14.43 0.55
CA ASN A 77 -9.72 14.55 1.23
C ASN A 77 -10.29 13.14 1.47
N SER A 78 -10.20 12.67 2.70
CA SER A 78 -10.67 11.34 3.09
C SER A 78 -11.22 11.35 4.50
N LYS A 79 -12.12 10.39 4.79
CA LYS A 79 -12.60 10.13 6.16
C LYS A 79 -11.51 9.44 7.00
N ASP A 80 -10.59 8.74 6.36
CA ASP A 80 -9.48 8.09 7.02
C ASP A 80 -8.46 9.13 7.47
N LYS A 81 -7.85 8.89 8.62
CA LYS A 81 -6.77 9.74 9.11
C LYS A 81 -5.49 9.40 8.38
N ILE A 82 -4.97 10.38 7.64
CA ILE A 82 -3.75 10.24 6.87
C ILE A 82 -2.71 11.17 7.48
N TYR A 83 -1.60 10.59 7.93
CA TYR A 83 -0.50 11.33 8.51
C TYR A 83 0.50 11.75 7.44
N ASN A 84 1.10 12.92 7.63
CA ASN A 84 2.25 13.30 6.84
C ASN A 84 3.42 12.36 7.16
N LEU A 85 4.27 12.10 6.18
CA LEU A 85 5.38 11.15 6.34
C LEU A 85 6.34 11.52 7.47
N ASN A 86 6.55 12.82 7.73
CA ASN A 86 7.44 13.26 8.81
C ASN A 86 6.95 12.84 10.20
N GLU A 87 5.72 12.37 10.33
CA GLU A 87 5.19 11.86 11.61
C GLU A 87 5.41 10.36 11.81
N ILE A 88 6.02 9.67 10.84
CA ILE A 88 6.17 8.21 10.90
C ILE A 88 6.97 7.75 12.13
N THR A 89 7.95 8.53 12.58
CA THR A 89 8.75 8.20 13.77
C THR A 89 8.02 8.44 15.07
N LYS A 90 6.93 9.21 15.04
CA LYS A 90 6.11 9.53 16.21
C LYS A 90 4.96 8.55 16.42
N GLN A 91 4.63 7.76 15.40
CA GLN A 91 3.56 6.80 15.46
C GLN A 91 4.09 5.41 15.82
N ASN A 92 3.22 4.61 16.43
CA ASN A 92 3.57 3.25 16.85
C ASN A 92 2.92 2.24 15.91
N PHE A 93 3.72 1.38 15.30
CA PHE A 93 3.25 0.30 14.45
C PHE A 93 4.25 -0.86 14.45
N ASP A 94 3.75 -2.07 14.20
CA ASP A 94 4.56 -3.28 14.11
C ASP A 94 5.16 -3.47 12.72
N LYS A 95 4.40 -3.05 11.70
CA LYS A 95 4.78 -3.24 10.30
C LYS A 95 4.20 -2.10 9.46
N VAL A 96 4.96 -1.63 8.50
CA VAL A 96 4.48 -0.68 7.50
C VAL A 96 4.43 -1.36 6.13
N LEU A 97 3.25 -1.40 5.55
CA LEU A 97 2.98 -1.98 4.24
C LEU A 97 3.11 -0.89 3.18
N ILE A 98 3.99 -1.09 2.20
CA ILE A 98 4.14 -0.16 1.09
C ILE A 98 3.11 -0.51 0.01
N SER A 99 2.15 0.39 -0.20
CA SER A 99 1.10 0.21 -1.22
C SER A 99 1.42 0.88 -2.55
N ALA A 100 2.45 1.71 -2.59
CA ALA A 100 2.87 2.41 -3.82
C ALA A 100 3.68 1.46 -4.71
N ILE A 101 2.99 0.60 -5.42
CA ILE A 101 3.60 -0.42 -6.28
C ILE A 101 4.37 0.25 -7.43
N GLY A 102 5.59 -0.23 -7.67
CA GLY A 102 6.50 0.35 -8.65
C GLY A 102 7.48 1.36 -8.05
N HIS A 103 7.26 1.82 -6.82
CA HIS A 103 8.10 2.78 -6.12
C HIS A 103 8.72 2.22 -4.84
N GLU A 104 8.66 0.91 -4.67
CA GLU A 104 9.05 0.26 -3.41
C GLU A 104 10.50 0.56 -3.02
N LYS A 105 11.42 0.50 -3.97
CA LYS A 105 12.85 0.73 -3.69
C LYS A 105 13.09 2.14 -3.14
N GLU A 106 12.52 3.13 -3.79
CA GLU A 106 12.67 4.53 -3.37
C GLU A 106 12.11 4.75 -1.97
N ILE A 107 10.96 4.13 -1.69
CA ILE A 107 10.29 4.26 -0.39
C ILE A 107 11.07 3.52 0.69
N ILE A 108 11.57 2.32 0.41
CA ILE A 108 12.42 1.57 1.35
C ILE A 108 13.65 2.39 1.70
N ASP A 109 14.33 2.97 0.70
CA ASP A 109 15.51 3.79 0.93
C ASP A 109 15.16 5.02 1.79
N LEU A 110 14.06 5.66 1.51
CA LEU A 110 13.58 6.81 2.29
C LEU A 110 13.30 6.42 3.74
N LEU A 111 12.55 5.35 3.95
CA LEU A 111 12.17 4.90 5.30
C LEU A 111 13.37 4.45 6.12
N THR A 112 14.29 3.71 5.51
CA THR A 112 15.47 3.17 6.23
C THR A 112 16.53 4.22 6.45
N GLN A 113 16.84 5.05 5.46
CA GLN A 113 17.95 6.01 5.54
C GLN A 113 17.55 7.31 6.22
N ASN A 114 16.40 7.87 5.89
CA ASN A 114 16.00 9.18 6.43
C ASN A 114 15.25 9.06 7.75
N TYR A 115 14.42 8.04 7.91
CA TYR A 115 13.58 7.87 9.10
C TYR A 115 14.05 6.76 10.03
N LYS A 116 15.11 6.05 9.66
CA LYS A 116 15.72 5.00 10.48
C LYS A 116 14.76 3.86 10.85
N ILE A 117 13.80 3.59 9.99
CA ILE A 117 12.90 2.44 10.15
C ILE A 117 13.68 1.18 9.78
N SER A 118 13.63 0.18 10.66
CA SER A 118 14.27 -1.12 10.39
C SER A 118 13.64 -1.79 9.18
N ILE A 119 14.47 -2.41 8.32
CA ILE A 119 13.98 -3.15 7.16
C ILE A 119 13.00 -4.26 7.57
N ASP A 120 13.14 -4.82 8.76
CA ASP A 120 12.25 -5.86 9.28
C ASP A 120 10.83 -5.36 9.53
N LYS A 121 10.65 -4.05 9.66
CA LYS A 121 9.34 -3.42 9.83
C LYS A 121 8.65 -3.08 8.51
N ILE A 122 9.28 -3.34 7.38
CA ILE A 122 8.76 -2.94 6.08
C ILE A 122 8.24 -4.18 5.34
N TYR A 123 6.99 -4.11 4.89
CA TYR A 123 6.37 -5.14 4.08
C TYR A 123 6.14 -4.63 2.66
N VAL A 124 6.53 -5.42 1.68
CA VAL A 124 6.33 -5.14 0.26
C VAL A 124 5.56 -6.30 -0.35
N PHE A 125 4.58 -6.01 -1.19
CA PHE A 125 3.86 -7.06 -1.90
C PHE A 125 4.79 -7.90 -2.76
N ASN A 126 4.69 -9.20 -2.63
CA ASN A 126 5.42 -10.17 -3.45
C ASN A 126 4.54 -10.56 -4.64
N LEU A 127 4.82 -9.97 -5.80
CA LEU A 127 3.98 -10.14 -7.00
C LEU A 127 4.82 -10.72 -8.20
#